data_21905a782262b412282f50c9902904a1
#
_entry.id   21905a782262b412282f50c9902904a1
#
_cell.length_a   1.000
_cell.length_b   1.000
_cell.length_c   1.000
_cell.angle_alpha   90.00
_cell.angle_beta   90.00
_cell.angle_gamma   90.00
#
_symmetry.space_group_name_H-M   'P 1'
#
loop_
_entity.id
_entity.type
_entity.pdbx_description
1 polymer ?
#
loop_
_entity_poly.entity_id
_entity_poly.type
_entity_poly.pdbx_seq_one_letter_code
_entity_poly.pdbx_strand_id
1 'polypeptide(L)'
;ADLPPLGFAIGQVYGVYVLAQNAQGLVVVDMHAAHERIVYERLKAGLDARGVPAQPLLIPPTFRADADELRVADEERDGLAALGLELVPTDADADSLAVRAVPAALAGGDPVGLARSVLAELAEHGASRVLAERRDALLATMACHGAVRANQRLTLPQMNALLRDMETTAGADQCNHGRPTWVQLPLAELDRWFLRGR
;
A
#
# COMPACT_ATOMS: atom_id res chain seq x y z
N ALA A 1 -19.52 23.95 -10.07
CA ALA A 1 -19.05 22.88 -9.20
C ALA A 1 -17.57 23.11 -8.99
N ASP A 2 -17.17 23.23 -7.71
CA ASP A 2 -15.75 23.38 -7.38
C ASP A 2 -15.01 22.11 -7.82
N LEU A 3 -13.96 22.29 -8.60
CA LEU A 3 -13.08 21.18 -8.99
C LEU A 3 -12.36 20.64 -7.74
N PRO A 4 -12.24 19.32 -7.58
CA PRO A 4 -11.48 18.76 -6.48
C PRO A 4 -10.02 19.26 -6.49
N PRO A 5 -9.31 19.27 -5.35
CA PRO A 5 -7.93 19.79 -5.26
C PRO A 5 -6.97 19.17 -6.27
N LEU A 6 -6.98 17.85 -6.46
CA LEU A 6 -6.18 17.15 -7.47
C LEU A 6 -6.89 17.05 -8.83
N GLY A 7 -8.11 17.57 -8.95
CA GLY A 7 -8.87 17.59 -10.20
C GLY A 7 -9.39 16.23 -10.64
N PHE A 8 -9.53 16.06 -11.96
CA PHE A 8 -9.99 14.82 -12.59
C PHE A 8 -8.90 14.25 -13.49
N ALA A 9 -8.77 12.92 -13.46
CA ALA A 9 -7.82 12.19 -14.28
C ALA A 9 -8.16 12.34 -15.78
N ILE A 10 -7.12 12.59 -16.57
CA ILE A 10 -7.18 12.69 -18.04
C ILE A 10 -6.46 11.54 -18.74
N GLY A 11 -5.59 10.82 -18.04
CA GLY A 11 -4.88 9.67 -18.57
C GLY A 11 -3.75 9.19 -17.71
N GLN A 12 -3.04 8.17 -18.21
CA GLN A 12 -1.91 7.54 -17.56
C GLN A 12 -0.73 7.43 -18.53
N VAL A 13 0.48 7.69 -18.02
CA VAL A 13 1.73 7.62 -18.78
C VAL A 13 2.56 6.44 -18.26
N TYR A 14 2.96 5.55 -19.16
CA TYR A 14 3.81 4.36 -18.91
C TYR A 14 3.31 3.43 -17.81
N GLY A 15 2.04 3.50 -17.39
CA GLY A 15 1.55 2.73 -16.25
C GLY A 15 2.18 3.14 -14.91
N VAL A 16 2.79 4.33 -14.85
CA VAL A 16 3.50 4.86 -13.68
C VAL A 16 2.86 6.15 -13.18
N TYR A 17 2.57 7.08 -14.09
CA TYR A 17 2.08 8.40 -13.73
C TYR A 17 0.63 8.58 -14.15
N VAL A 18 -0.21 9.04 -13.22
CA VAL A 18 -1.57 9.54 -13.51
C VAL A 18 -1.47 11.02 -13.79
N LEU A 19 -2.05 11.44 -14.92
CA LEU A 19 -2.23 12.83 -15.26
C LEU A 19 -3.64 13.27 -14.91
N ALA A 20 -3.78 14.41 -14.25
CA ALA A 20 -5.06 15.00 -13.92
C ALA A 20 -5.04 16.52 -14.20
N GLN A 21 -6.24 17.08 -14.33
CA GLN A 21 -6.42 18.52 -14.53
C GLN A 21 -7.25 19.09 -13.39
N ASN A 22 -6.75 20.14 -12.76
CA ASN A 22 -7.47 20.91 -11.76
C ASN A 22 -7.62 22.40 -12.19
N ALA A 23 -8.11 23.26 -11.31
CA ALA A 23 -8.30 24.67 -11.59
C ALA A 23 -6.99 25.44 -11.85
N GLN A 24 -5.83 24.90 -11.44
CA GLN A 24 -4.53 25.55 -11.54
C GLN A 24 -3.71 25.09 -12.76
N GLY A 25 -4.05 23.94 -13.36
CA GLY A 25 -3.34 23.38 -14.49
C GLY A 25 -3.25 21.87 -14.47
N LEU A 26 -2.06 21.32 -14.79
CA LEU A 26 -1.80 19.87 -14.85
C LEU A 26 -1.25 19.37 -13.53
N VAL A 27 -1.82 18.26 -13.05
CA VAL A 27 -1.33 17.47 -11.91
C VAL A 27 -0.71 16.20 -12.45
N VAL A 28 0.48 15.86 -11.98
CA VAL A 28 1.16 14.59 -12.28
C VAL A 28 1.37 13.83 -10.99
N VAL A 29 0.83 12.61 -10.90
CA VAL A 29 0.87 11.75 -9.70
C VAL A 29 1.69 10.52 -10.00
N ASP A 30 2.68 10.20 -9.15
CA ASP A 30 3.28 8.88 -9.09
C ASP A 30 2.29 7.92 -8.41
N MET A 31 1.60 7.09 -9.21
CA MET A 31 0.53 6.24 -8.70
C MET A 31 1.03 5.18 -7.73
N HIS A 32 2.28 4.72 -7.88
CA HIS A 32 2.87 3.71 -6.99
C HIS A 32 3.14 4.32 -5.62
N ALA A 33 3.85 5.44 -5.59
CA ALA A 33 4.16 6.16 -4.36
C ALA A 33 2.90 6.64 -3.62
N ALA A 34 1.90 7.13 -4.36
CA ALA A 34 0.62 7.54 -3.81
C ALA A 34 -0.15 6.37 -3.19
N HIS A 35 -0.24 5.24 -3.91
CA HIS A 35 -0.95 4.06 -3.41
C HIS A 35 -0.26 3.46 -2.18
N GLU A 36 1.07 3.35 -2.21
CA GLU A 36 1.86 2.87 -1.07
C GLU A 36 1.61 3.74 0.18
N ARG A 37 1.59 5.06 0.03
CA ARG A 37 1.29 5.97 1.15
C ARG A 37 -0.13 5.81 1.68
N ILE A 38 -1.13 5.69 0.81
CA ILE A 38 -2.52 5.47 1.22
C ILE A 38 -2.65 4.16 2.00
N VAL A 39 -2.03 3.08 1.52
CA VAL A 39 -2.05 1.78 2.19
C VAL A 39 -1.37 1.86 3.55
N TYR A 40 -0.20 2.49 3.63
CA TYR A 40 0.51 2.71 4.89
C TYR A 40 -0.36 3.41 5.94
N GLU A 41 -1.02 4.52 5.58
CA GLU A 41 -1.87 5.26 6.51
C GLU A 41 -3.12 4.46 6.93
N ARG A 42 -3.69 3.64 6.03
CA ARG A 42 -4.80 2.73 6.37
C ARG A 42 -4.37 1.64 7.36
N LEU A 43 -3.20 1.04 7.16
CA LEU A 43 -2.64 0.05 8.09
C LEU A 43 -2.36 0.67 9.45
N LYS A 44 -1.76 1.87 9.47
CA LYS A 44 -1.47 2.63 10.67
C LYS A 44 -2.74 2.94 11.47
N ALA A 45 -3.75 3.50 10.82
CA ALA A 45 -5.04 3.79 11.45
C ALA A 45 -5.73 2.53 11.99
N GLY A 46 -5.63 1.39 11.29
CA GLY A 46 -6.14 0.12 11.75
C GLY A 46 -5.48 -0.35 13.05
N LEU A 47 -4.16 -0.30 13.11
CA LEU A 47 -3.41 -0.64 14.33
C LEU A 47 -3.71 0.28 15.51
N ASP A 48 -3.88 1.60 15.26
CA ASP A 48 -4.23 2.57 16.30
C ASP A 48 -5.63 2.34 16.87
N ALA A 49 -6.53 1.73 16.10
CA ALA A 49 -7.89 1.45 16.51
C ALA A 49 -7.99 0.17 17.35
N ARG A 50 -8.11 -1.00 16.71
CA ARG A 50 -8.31 -2.31 17.37
C ARG A 50 -7.61 -3.46 16.66
N GLY A 51 -6.66 -3.16 15.80
CA GLY A 51 -6.02 -4.07 14.88
C GLY A 51 -6.40 -3.77 13.42
N VAL A 52 -5.57 -4.26 12.51
CA VAL A 52 -5.77 -4.07 11.07
C VAL A 52 -6.91 -4.97 10.60
N PRO A 53 -7.93 -4.43 9.89
CA PRO A 53 -9.01 -5.25 9.34
C PRO A 53 -8.45 -6.34 8.41
N ALA A 54 -8.83 -7.59 8.65
CA ALA A 54 -8.40 -8.74 7.88
C ALA A 54 -9.43 -9.11 6.80
N GLN A 55 -8.95 -9.53 5.64
CA GLN A 55 -9.73 -10.08 4.53
C GLN A 55 -9.43 -11.57 4.40
N PRO A 56 -10.39 -12.48 4.70
CA PRO A 56 -10.23 -13.90 4.42
C PRO A 56 -10.04 -14.17 2.92
N LEU A 57 -9.14 -15.10 2.61
CA LEU A 57 -8.89 -15.53 1.24
C LEU A 57 -9.76 -16.75 0.90
N LEU A 58 -10.49 -16.68 -0.20
CA LEU A 58 -11.36 -17.77 -0.66
C LEU A 58 -10.55 -19.04 -0.97
N ILE A 59 -9.37 -18.86 -1.56
CA ILE A 59 -8.40 -19.93 -1.85
C ILE A 59 -7.11 -19.54 -1.14
N PRO A 60 -6.85 -20.07 0.07
CA PRO A 60 -5.62 -19.78 0.81
C PRO A 60 -4.41 -20.32 0.05
N PRO A 61 -3.47 -19.46 -0.40
CA PRO A 61 -2.23 -19.94 -0.96
C PRO A 61 -1.37 -20.59 0.13
N THR A 62 -0.67 -21.65 -0.23
CA THR A 62 0.25 -22.37 0.65
C THR A 62 1.69 -22.12 0.20
N PHE A 63 2.62 -22.16 1.15
CA PHE A 63 4.05 -22.08 0.86
C PHE A 63 4.83 -22.94 1.85
N ARG A 64 5.96 -23.47 1.37
CA ARG A 64 6.87 -24.20 2.24
C ARG A 64 7.59 -23.22 3.15
N ALA A 65 7.51 -23.44 4.44
CA ALA A 65 8.10 -22.63 5.49
C ALA A 65 9.32 -23.33 6.08
N ASP A 66 10.33 -22.58 6.46
CA ASP A 66 11.44 -23.10 7.22
C ASP A 66 11.11 -23.18 8.72
N ALA A 67 12.03 -23.74 9.51
CA ALA A 67 11.80 -23.98 10.94
C ALA A 67 11.60 -22.66 11.73
N ASP A 68 12.25 -21.58 11.33
CA ASP A 68 12.09 -20.26 11.97
C ASP A 68 10.76 -19.62 11.59
N GLU A 69 10.35 -19.71 10.33
CA GLU A 69 9.04 -19.22 9.86
C GLU A 69 7.89 -19.95 10.57
N LEU A 70 7.98 -21.29 10.74
CA LEU A 70 6.99 -22.09 11.46
C LEU A 70 6.92 -21.71 12.93
N ARG A 71 8.07 -21.60 13.59
CA ARG A 71 8.16 -21.20 15.00
C ARG A 71 7.56 -19.83 15.23
N VAL A 72 7.95 -18.84 14.42
CA VAL A 72 7.44 -17.47 14.53
C VAL A 72 5.94 -17.40 14.26
N ALA A 73 5.44 -18.12 13.26
CA ALA A 73 4.01 -18.16 12.95
C ALA A 73 3.18 -18.73 14.12
N ASP A 74 3.72 -19.66 14.89
CA ASP A 74 3.05 -20.22 16.08
C ASP A 74 3.18 -19.31 17.31
N GLU A 75 4.40 -18.85 17.61
CA GLU A 75 4.70 -18.00 18.78
C GLU A 75 4.05 -16.61 18.67
N GLU A 76 4.00 -16.03 17.48
CA GLU A 76 3.56 -14.65 17.23
C GLU A 76 2.14 -14.55 16.62
N ARG A 77 1.33 -15.57 16.81
CA ARG A 77 -0.04 -15.67 16.26
C ARG A 77 -0.89 -14.44 16.54
N ASP A 78 -0.88 -13.95 17.79
CA ASP A 78 -1.65 -12.78 18.20
C ASP A 78 -1.11 -11.49 17.55
N GLY A 79 0.21 -11.37 17.42
CA GLY A 79 0.85 -10.26 16.71
C GLY A 79 0.51 -10.23 15.22
N LEU A 80 0.53 -11.39 14.57
CA LEU A 80 0.11 -11.55 13.18
C LEU A 80 -1.36 -11.18 12.99
N ALA A 81 -2.24 -11.65 13.91
CA ALA A 81 -3.66 -11.32 13.87
C ALA A 81 -3.91 -9.81 14.04
N ALA A 82 -3.16 -9.13 14.91
CA ALA A 82 -3.24 -7.67 15.08
C ALA A 82 -2.87 -6.92 13.80
N LEU A 83 -1.97 -7.49 13.00
CA LEU A 83 -1.57 -6.98 11.67
C LEU A 83 -2.56 -7.37 10.55
N GLY A 84 -3.63 -8.12 10.87
CA GLY A 84 -4.60 -8.60 9.89
C GLY A 84 -4.11 -9.78 9.06
N LEU A 85 -3.07 -10.49 9.51
CA LEU A 85 -2.48 -11.64 8.83
C LEU A 85 -2.80 -12.92 9.61
N GLU A 86 -3.39 -13.92 8.95
CA GLU A 86 -3.68 -15.23 9.54
C GLU A 86 -2.92 -16.31 8.79
N LEU A 87 -1.97 -16.94 9.50
CA LEU A 87 -1.17 -18.05 9.00
C LEU A 87 -1.51 -19.32 9.79
N VAL A 88 -1.72 -20.43 9.09
CA VAL A 88 -2.02 -21.72 9.71
C VAL A 88 -1.17 -22.83 9.10
N PRO A 89 -0.68 -23.81 9.89
CA PRO A 89 -0.06 -25.02 9.35
C PRO A 89 -1.04 -25.74 8.42
N THR A 90 -0.53 -26.42 7.41
CA THR A 90 -1.34 -27.24 6.51
C THR A 90 -1.35 -28.69 6.98
N ASP A 91 -2.51 -29.38 6.84
CA ASP A 91 -2.61 -30.81 7.18
C ASP A 91 -1.84 -31.71 6.18
N ALA A 92 -1.56 -31.19 5.00
CA ALA A 92 -0.95 -31.96 3.91
C ALA A 92 0.58 -32.06 4.01
N ASP A 93 1.24 -31.09 4.63
CA ASP A 93 2.70 -31.02 4.76
C ASP A 93 3.07 -30.25 6.04
N ALA A 94 3.75 -30.93 6.97
CA ALA A 94 4.14 -30.34 8.27
C ALA A 94 5.07 -29.10 8.13
N ASP A 95 5.76 -28.97 6.99
CA ASP A 95 6.67 -27.87 6.70
C ASP A 95 6.02 -26.76 5.85
N SER A 96 4.68 -26.65 5.86
CA SER A 96 3.95 -25.69 5.03
C SER A 96 2.94 -24.87 5.82
N LEU A 97 2.85 -23.59 5.48
CA LEU A 97 1.88 -22.64 5.99
C LEU A 97 0.88 -22.24 4.89
N ALA A 98 -0.37 -22.06 5.29
CA ALA A 98 -1.43 -21.47 4.47
C ALA A 98 -1.73 -20.05 4.95
N VAL A 99 -1.84 -19.11 4.02
CA VAL A 99 -2.29 -17.73 4.29
C VAL A 99 -3.81 -17.70 4.22
N ARG A 100 -4.49 -17.69 5.38
CA ARG A 100 -5.96 -17.70 5.49
C ARG A 100 -6.57 -16.33 5.34
N ALA A 101 -5.90 -15.31 5.84
CA ALA A 101 -6.34 -13.92 5.72
C ALA A 101 -5.15 -12.98 5.57
N VAL A 102 -5.40 -11.85 4.92
CA VAL A 102 -4.44 -10.74 4.75
C VAL A 102 -5.11 -9.43 5.16
N PRO A 103 -4.33 -8.38 5.48
CA PRO A 103 -4.90 -7.05 5.67
C PRO A 103 -5.82 -6.66 4.50
N ALA A 104 -7.03 -6.18 4.79
CA ALA A 104 -8.00 -5.81 3.75
C ALA A 104 -7.45 -4.81 2.73
N ALA A 105 -6.60 -3.88 3.19
CA ALA A 105 -5.92 -2.91 2.32
C ALA A 105 -4.89 -3.56 1.36
N LEU A 106 -4.49 -4.81 1.61
CA LEU A 106 -3.48 -5.57 0.85
C LEU A 106 -4.06 -6.77 0.08
N ALA A 107 -5.38 -6.93 0.06
CA ALA A 107 -6.05 -8.12 -0.48
C ALA A 107 -5.77 -8.38 -1.99
N GLY A 108 -5.35 -7.35 -2.74
CA GLY A 108 -4.97 -7.47 -4.15
C GLY A 108 -3.49 -7.75 -4.42
N GLY A 109 -2.66 -7.85 -3.37
CA GLY A 109 -1.22 -8.03 -3.45
C GLY A 109 -0.77 -9.49 -3.54
N ASP A 110 0.49 -9.75 -3.15
CA ASP A 110 1.09 -11.09 -3.01
C ASP A 110 1.00 -11.56 -1.55
N PRO A 111 0.07 -12.49 -1.22
CA PRO A 111 -0.12 -12.94 0.14
C PRO A 111 1.10 -13.69 0.72
N VAL A 112 1.79 -14.47 -0.12
CA VAL A 112 2.95 -15.26 0.31
C VAL A 112 4.15 -14.37 0.55
N GLY A 113 4.43 -13.45 -0.37
CA GLY A 113 5.51 -12.48 -0.22
C GLY A 113 5.30 -11.58 1.02
N LEU A 114 4.07 -11.14 1.26
CA LEU A 114 3.70 -10.40 2.47
C LEU A 114 3.97 -11.23 3.74
N ALA A 115 3.49 -12.48 3.79
CA ALA A 115 3.67 -13.37 4.95
C ALA A 115 5.15 -13.56 5.28
N ARG A 116 5.98 -13.88 4.29
CA ARG A 116 7.42 -14.07 4.47
C ARG A 116 8.11 -12.81 4.98
N SER A 117 7.79 -11.64 4.44
CA SER A 117 8.39 -10.37 4.88
C SER A 117 8.03 -10.03 6.32
N VAL A 118 6.78 -10.29 6.74
CA VAL A 118 6.36 -10.07 8.12
C VAL A 118 7.02 -11.08 9.06
N LEU A 119 7.04 -12.36 8.70
CA LEU A 119 7.69 -13.40 9.50
C LEU A 119 9.19 -13.12 9.70
N ALA A 120 9.89 -12.68 8.66
CA ALA A 120 11.31 -12.32 8.77
C ALA A 120 11.54 -11.16 9.74
N GLU A 121 10.72 -10.10 9.70
CA GLU A 121 10.81 -8.96 10.62
C GLU A 121 10.52 -9.37 12.07
N LEU A 122 9.52 -10.25 12.28
CA LEU A 122 9.18 -10.76 13.61
C LEU A 122 10.24 -11.74 14.14
N ALA A 123 10.84 -12.56 13.26
CA ALA A 123 11.92 -13.48 13.64
C ALA A 123 13.16 -12.73 14.15
N GLU A 124 13.50 -11.61 13.52
CA GLU A 124 14.67 -10.81 13.90
C GLU A 124 14.47 -10.05 15.20
N HIS A 125 13.27 -9.59 15.50
CA HIS A 125 13.03 -8.62 16.56
C HIS A 125 11.97 -9.01 17.60
N GLY A 126 11.10 -10.00 17.31
CA GLY A 126 9.92 -10.36 18.11
C GLY A 126 8.77 -9.35 17.97
N ALA A 127 7.50 -9.83 17.99
CA ALA A 127 6.33 -8.99 17.72
C ALA A 127 6.18 -7.80 18.67
N SER A 128 6.36 -8.00 19.96
CA SER A 128 6.23 -6.93 20.95
C SER A 128 7.19 -5.78 20.69
N ARG A 129 8.43 -6.07 20.31
CA ARG A 129 9.44 -5.06 20.01
C ARG A 129 9.20 -4.39 18.66
N VAL A 130 8.83 -5.17 17.65
CA VAL A 130 8.49 -4.63 16.31
C VAL A 130 7.33 -3.66 16.40
N LEU A 131 6.27 -4.02 17.10
CA LEU A 131 5.08 -3.16 17.25
C LEU A 131 5.36 -1.91 18.11
N ALA A 132 6.30 -1.98 19.05
CA ALA A 132 6.63 -0.85 19.91
C ALA A 132 7.67 0.11 19.30
N GLU A 133 8.73 -0.42 18.67
CA GLU A 133 9.90 0.35 18.26
C GLU A 133 10.07 0.48 16.74
N ARG A 134 9.55 -0.48 15.95
CA ARG A 134 9.76 -0.57 14.50
C ARG A 134 8.46 -0.58 13.69
N ARG A 135 7.37 -0.25 14.33
CA ARG A 135 6.03 -0.26 13.76
C ARG A 135 5.96 0.39 12.37
N ASP A 136 6.48 1.61 12.25
CA ASP A 136 6.40 2.37 11.00
C ASP A 136 7.20 1.71 9.87
N ALA A 137 8.34 1.08 10.17
CA ALA A 137 9.14 0.34 9.21
C ALA A 137 8.40 -0.92 8.73
N LEU A 138 7.79 -1.69 9.66
CA LEU A 138 6.98 -2.85 9.31
C LEU A 138 5.79 -2.46 8.42
N LEU A 139 5.06 -1.40 8.79
CA LEU A 139 3.92 -0.93 7.99
C LEU A 139 4.35 -0.46 6.60
N ALA A 140 5.51 0.18 6.46
CA ALA A 140 6.06 0.56 5.16
C ALA A 140 6.41 -0.69 4.31
N THR A 141 7.04 -1.70 4.91
CA THR A 141 7.30 -2.99 4.25
C THR A 141 6.00 -3.67 3.79
N MET A 142 4.98 -3.71 4.66
CA MET A 142 3.67 -4.27 4.31
C MET A 142 3.01 -3.49 3.17
N ALA A 143 3.04 -2.15 3.22
CA ALA A 143 2.44 -1.30 2.19
C ALA A 143 3.06 -1.53 0.81
N CYS A 144 4.37 -1.78 0.73
CA CYS A 144 5.08 -2.14 -0.51
C CYS A 144 4.51 -3.40 -1.18
N HIS A 145 4.06 -4.40 -0.39
CA HIS A 145 3.44 -5.63 -0.94
C HIS A 145 2.04 -5.41 -1.51
N GLY A 146 1.35 -4.36 -1.09
CA GLY A 146 0.02 -3.99 -1.58
C GLY A 146 0.00 -2.91 -2.64
N ALA A 147 1.14 -2.28 -2.90
CA ALA A 147 1.20 -1.23 -3.90
C ALA A 147 0.77 -1.77 -5.27
N VAL A 148 -0.03 -0.97 -5.96
CA VAL A 148 -0.40 -1.25 -7.36
C VAL A 148 0.87 -1.56 -8.14
N ARG A 149 0.92 -2.73 -8.79
CA ARG A 149 2.11 -3.14 -9.55
C ARG A 149 2.47 -2.05 -10.54
N ALA A 150 3.73 -1.65 -10.56
CA ALA A 150 4.25 -0.78 -11.59
C ALA A 150 3.84 -1.35 -12.96
N ASN A 151 3.37 -0.50 -13.87
CA ASN A 151 2.80 -0.83 -15.17
C ASN A 151 1.36 -1.37 -15.19
N GLN A 152 0.61 -1.36 -14.10
CA GLN A 152 -0.82 -1.66 -14.14
C GLN A 152 -1.57 -0.51 -14.85
N ARG A 153 -2.36 -0.84 -15.88
CA ARG A 153 -3.24 0.13 -16.52
C ARG A 153 -4.49 0.33 -15.68
N LEU A 154 -4.67 1.54 -15.21
CA LEU A 154 -5.88 1.97 -14.50
C LEU A 154 -6.92 2.50 -15.49
N THR A 155 -8.18 2.25 -15.21
CA THR A 155 -9.29 2.94 -15.87
C THR A 155 -9.44 4.36 -15.32
N LEU A 156 -10.10 5.27 -16.04
CA LEU A 156 -10.38 6.63 -15.55
C LEU A 156 -11.10 6.66 -14.19
N PRO A 157 -12.14 5.82 -13.93
CA PRO A 157 -12.73 5.73 -12.61
C PRO A 157 -11.74 5.32 -11.51
N GLN A 158 -10.84 4.37 -11.78
CA GLN A 158 -9.81 3.95 -10.82
C GLN A 158 -8.78 5.05 -10.54
N MET A 159 -8.35 5.79 -11.59
CA MET A 159 -7.46 6.94 -11.42
C MET A 159 -8.14 8.03 -10.57
N ASN A 160 -9.42 8.34 -10.83
CA ASN A 160 -10.16 9.30 -10.03
C ASN A 160 -10.36 8.83 -8.59
N ALA A 161 -10.58 7.54 -8.35
CA ALA A 161 -10.65 6.98 -7.00
C ALA A 161 -9.32 7.18 -6.25
N LEU A 162 -8.18 6.92 -6.91
CA LEU A 162 -6.85 7.18 -6.33
C LEU A 162 -6.68 8.65 -5.94
N LEU A 163 -7.08 9.59 -6.81
CA LEU A 163 -6.99 11.03 -6.51
C LEU A 163 -7.85 11.41 -5.29
N ARG A 164 -9.06 10.87 -5.18
CA ARG A 164 -9.95 11.11 -4.00
C ARG A 164 -9.38 10.49 -2.73
N ASP A 165 -8.82 9.31 -2.81
CA ASP A 165 -8.14 8.66 -1.69
C ASP A 165 -6.95 9.51 -1.21
N MET A 166 -6.13 10.04 -2.12
CA MET A 166 -5.03 10.95 -1.77
C MET A 166 -5.51 12.21 -1.05
N GLU A 167 -6.59 12.83 -1.52
CA GLU A 167 -7.13 14.07 -0.91
C GLU A 167 -7.63 13.88 0.51
N THR A 168 -8.03 12.66 0.87
CA THR A 168 -8.53 12.31 2.21
C THR A 168 -7.48 11.66 3.11
N THR A 169 -6.32 11.29 2.55
CA THR A 169 -5.25 10.61 3.28
C THR A 169 -4.25 11.62 3.84
N ALA A 170 -3.98 11.57 5.13
CA ALA A 170 -2.98 12.43 5.76
C ALA A 170 -1.57 12.19 5.17
N GLY A 171 -0.86 13.27 4.84
CA GLY A 171 0.50 13.20 4.31
C GLY A 171 0.63 12.52 2.94
N ALA A 172 -0.47 12.44 2.16
CA ALA A 172 -0.45 11.81 0.83
C ALA A 172 0.35 12.61 -0.22
N ASP A 173 0.80 13.80 0.11
CA ASP A 173 1.72 14.61 -0.69
C ASP A 173 3.16 14.09 -0.69
N GLN A 174 3.51 13.20 0.26
CA GLN A 174 4.83 12.57 0.38
C GLN A 174 4.72 11.05 0.51
N CYS A 175 5.64 10.32 -0.13
CA CYS A 175 5.77 8.87 0.06
C CYS A 175 6.44 8.57 1.42
N ASN A 176 6.51 7.28 1.79
CA ASN A 176 7.14 6.82 3.04
C ASN A 176 8.64 7.18 3.15
N HIS A 177 9.27 7.57 2.04
CA HIS A 177 10.68 7.98 1.95
C HIS A 177 10.85 9.51 1.84
N GLY A 178 9.77 10.29 2.00
CA GLY A 178 9.79 11.75 1.96
C GLY A 178 9.86 12.37 0.55
N ARG A 179 9.67 11.57 -0.52
CA ARG A 179 9.60 12.10 -1.89
C ARG A 179 8.19 12.56 -2.22
N PRO A 180 8.00 13.62 -3.04
CA PRO A 180 6.69 14.01 -3.50
C PRO A 180 5.97 12.86 -4.20
N THR A 181 4.68 12.65 -3.90
CA THR A 181 3.81 11.70 -4.61
C THR A 181 3.14 12.33 -5.80
N TRP A 182 3.06 13.66 -5.84
CA TRP A 182 2.50 14.40 -6.96
C TRP A 182 3.15 15.77 -7.11
N VAL A 183 3.00 16.36 -8.28
CA VAL A 183 3.48 17.71 -8.60
C VAL A 183 2.41 18.47 -9.38
N GLN A 184 2.37 19.79 -9.17
CA GLN A 184 1.50 20.72 -9.91
C GLN A 184 2.31 21.44 -10.97
N LEU A 185 1.84 21.42 -12.23
CA LEU A 185 2.33 22.25 -13.32
C LEU A 185 1.28 23.33 -13.60
N PRO A 186 1.52 24.59 -13.18
CA PRO A 186 0.59 25.68 -13.43
C PRO A 186 0.37 25.94 -14.92
N LEU A 187 -0.84 26.32 -15.31
CA LEU A 187 -1.15 26.65 -16.71
C LEU A 187 -0.22 27.74 -17.27
N ALA A 188 0.14 28.73 -16.46
CA ALA A 188 1.07 29.78 -16.87
C ALA A 188 2.48 29.27 -17.25
N GLU A 189 2.91 28.13 -16.65
CA GLU A 189 4.18 27.50 -17.02
C GLU A 189 4.06 26.75 -18.34
N LEU A 190 2.96 26.06 -18.57
CA LEU A 190 2.66 25.43 -19.85
C LEU A 190 2.59 26.49 -20.97
N ASP A 191 1.87 27.61 -20.74
CA ASP A 191 1.79 28.71 -21.71
C ASP A 191 3.17 29.30 -22.06
N ARG A 192 4.07 29.37 -21.06
CA ARG A 192 5.44 29.84 -21.25
C ARG A 192 6.25 28.95 -22.21
N TRP A 193 6.08 27.62 -22.10
CA TRP A 193 6.76 26.65 -22.96
C TRP A 193 6.35 26.80 -24.43
N PHE A 194 5.10 27.19 -24.68
CA PHE A 194 4.57 27.42 -26.04
C PHE A 194 4.56 28.89 -26.46
N LEU A 195 5.24 29.77 -25.69
CA LEU A 195 5.30 31.21 -25.98
C LEU A 195 3.92 31.87 -26.11
N ARG A 196 2.91 31.35 -25.43
CA ARG A 196 1.58 31.94 -25.32
C ARG A 196 1.61 33.09 -24.31
N GLY A 197 0.91 34.20 -24.63
CA GLY A 197 0.84 35.38 -23.73
C GLY A 197 1.93 36.41 -23.93
N ARG A 198 2.61 36.40 -25.09
CA ARG A 198 3.47 37.52 -25.55
C ARG A 198 2.70 38.47 -26.47
#